data_a4c014bddcd811b1dd462d4cccabafee
#
_entry.id   a4c014bddcd811b1dd462d4cccabafee
#
_cell.length_a   1.000
_cell.length_b   1.000
_cell.length_c   1.000
_cell.angle_alpha   90.00
_cell.angle_beta   90.00
_cell.angle_gamma   90.00
#
_symmetry.space_group_name_H-M   'P 1'
#
loop_
_entity.id
_entity.type
_entity.pdbx_description
1 polymer ?
#
loop_
_entity_poly.entity_id
_entity_poly.type
_entity_poly.pdbx_seq_one_letter_code
_entity_poly.pdbx_strand_id
1 'polypeptide(L)'
;VITPEVDRRDVRLPRIPSNDFTVGGFVGTYATQNFGSSLVKGLRLGYHITEDFFVEGNLGRSQVTDASFRQILPGGIFVSERQKLSYYNMLAGWNFLPGEVFLGRSVARASALYVVAGVGGTKFVDQKHQTISFGLGARVFLADWASLQVDLRDHRYALDLLGKRQSTQNLEATLGLSVTF
;
A
#
# COMPACT_ATOMS: atom_id res chain seq x y z
N VAL A 1 3.78 -7.54 57.27
CA VAL A 1 3.34 -6.86 56.02
C VAL A 1 4.51 -6.96 55.08
N ILE A 2 4.39 -7.74 54.01
CA ILE A 2 5.41 -7.87 52.96
C ILE A 2 5.16 -6.73 51.98
N THR A 3 6.01 -5.72 51.98
CA THR A 3 6.04 -4.71 50.92
C THR A 3 6.81 -5.32 49.75
N PRO A 4 6.19 -5.54 48.59
CA PRO A 4 6.92 -6.01 47.43
C PRO A 4 7.83 -4.88 46.94
N GLU A 5 9.14 -5.08 47.02
CA GLU A 5 10.13 -4.27 46.29
C GLU A 5 10.02 -4.62 44.80
N VAL A 6 9.09 -3.98 44.14
CA VAL A 6 9.02 -4.00 42.67
C VAL A 6 9.64 -2.72 42.21
N ASP A 7 10.83 -2.78 41.62
CA ASP A 7 11.41 -1.67 40.90
C ASP A 7 10.40 -1.17 39.84
N ARG A 8 9.91 0.05 39.99
CA ARG A 8 9.06 0.69 39.00
C ARG A 8 9.90 0.90 37.74
N ARG A 9 9.72 0.03 36.78
CA ARG A 9 10.20 0.29 35.42
C ARG A 9 9.43 1.47 34.88
N ASP A 10 10.13 2.54 34.53
CA ASP A 10 9.61 3.61 33.68
C ASP A 10 9.38 3.03 32.28
N VAL A 11 8.20 2.51 32.06
CA VAL A 11 7.77 2.05 30.75
C VAL A 11 7.38 3.31 29.97
N ARG A 12 8.26 3.78 29.10
CA ARG A 12 7.88 4.75 28.07
C ARG A 12 6.99 4.02 27.07
N LEU A 13 5.71 4.35 27.08
CA LEU A 13 4.79 3.92 26.04
C LEU A 13 5.29 4.48 24.70
N PRO A 14 5.59 3.64 23.72
CA PRO A 14 5.93 4.11 22.39
C PRO A 14 4.73 4.87 21.83
N ARG A 15 4.94 6.15 21.49
CA ARG A 15 3.94 6.98 20.83
C ARG A 15 4.17 6.91 19.34
N ILE A 16 3.09 6.93 18.58
CA ILE A 16 3.18 7.21 17.13
C ILE A 16 3.79 8.60 16.98
N PRO A 17 4.88 8.76 16.22
CA PRO A 17 5.50 10.07 16.04
C PRO A 17 4.47 11.08 15.53
N SER A 18 4.43 12.24 16.15
CA SER A 18 3.52 13.36 15.79
C SER A 18 4.04 14.18 14.61
N ASN A 19 4.98 13.65 13.85
CA ASN A 19 5.48 14.28 12.65
C ASN A 19 4.45 14.14 11.52
N ASP A 20 4.20 15.21 10.81
CA ASP A 20 3.04 15.33 9.93
C ASP A 20 3.29 14.75 8.53
N PHE A 21 4.52 14.82 8.02
CA PHE A 21 4.83 14.41 6.65
C PHE A 21 5.64 13.12 6.58
N THR A 22 5.23 12.25 5.65
CA THR A 22 5.92 11.01 5.32
C THR A 22 6.23 10.94 3.84
N VAL A 23 7.45 10.53 3.51
CA VAL A 23 7.88 10.24 2.14
C VAL A 23 8.46 8.84 2.11
N GLY A 24 8.05 8.02 1.17
CA GLY A 24 8.54 6.66 1.08
C GLY A 24 8.49 6.06 -0.31
N GLY A 25 9.11 4.90 -0.42
CA GLY A 25 9.04 4.05 -1.60
C GLY A 25 8.47 2.69 -1.25
N PHE A 26 7.87 2.02 -2.23
CA PHE A 26 7.35 0.68 -2.08
C PHE A 26 7.64 -0.19 -3.30
N VAL A 27 7.72 -1.49 -3.04
CA VAL A 27 7.80 -2.54 -4.06
C VAL A 27 6.83 -3.66 -3.69
N GLY A 28 6.35 -4.40 -4.67
CA GLY A 28 5.43 -5.49 -4.39
C GLY A 28 4.93 -6.19 -5.65
N THR A 29 3.79 -6.82 -5.51
CA THR A 29 3.12 -7.54 -6.58
C THR A 29 1.77 -6.90 -6.88
N TYR A 30 1.51 -6.67 -8.14
CA TYR A 30 0.24 -6.19 -8.67
C TYR A 30 -0.39 -7.29 -9.52
N ALA A 31 -1.48 -7.85 -9.05
CA ALA A 31 -2.24 -8.90 -9.74
C ALA A 31 -3.46 -8.28 -10.43
N THR A 32 -3.48 -8.33 -11.75
CA THR A 32 -4.60 -7.84 -12.57
C THR A 32 -5.47 -9.00 -12.97
N GLN A 33 -6.77 -8.88 -12.78
CA GLN A 33 -7.75 -9.86 -13.22
C GLN A 33 -7.58 -10.11 -14.73
N ASN A 34 -7.43 -11.38 -15.12
CA ASN A 34 -7.21 -11.86 -16.48
C ASN A 34 -5.79 -11.64 -17.08
N PHE A 35 -4.91 -10.85 -16.45
CA PHE A 35 -3.58 -10.56 -16.99
C PHE A 35 -2.41 -11.08 -16.13
N GLY A 36 -2.72 -11.79 -15.04
CA GLY A 36 -1.70 -12.34 -14.14
C GLY A 36 -1.12 -11.30 -13.17
N SER A 37 0.02 -11.64 -12.57
CA SER A 37 0.69 -10.80 -11.59
C SER A 37 2.02 -10.26 -12.12
N SER A 38 2.35 -9.04 -11.72
CA SER A 38 3.56 -8.35 -12.13
C SER A 38 4.17 -7.56 -10.97
N LEU A 39 5.46 -7.29 -11.06
CA LEU A 39 6.14 -6.44 -10.09
C LEU A 39 5.60 -5.02 -10.17
N VAL A 40 5.27 -4.44 -9.04
CA VAL A 40 4.94 -3.02 -8.88
C VAL A 40 6.00 -2.33 -8.04
N LYS A 41 6.26 -1.07 -8.37
CA LYS A 41 7.10 -0.17 -7.60
C LYS A 41 6.56 1.24 -7.66
N GLY A 42 6.79 2.01 -6.62
CA GLY A 42 6.27 3.37 -6.58
C GLY A 42 6.76 4.22 -5.43
N LEU A 43 6.22 5.42 -5.38
CA LEU A 43 6.46 6.43 -4.36
C LEU A 43 5.18 6.67 -3.57
N ARG A 44 5.36 7.04 -2.32
CA ARG A 44 4.30 7.32 -1.35
C ARG A 44 4.59 8.65 -0.65
N LEU A 45 3.57 9.47 -0.55
CA LEU A 45 3.59 10.72 0.21
C LEU A 45 2.43 10.68 1.19
N GLY A 46 2.69 10.88 2.48
CA GLY A 46 1.68 10.85 3.52
C GLY A 46 1.66 12.14 4.32
N TYR A 47 0.49 12.50 4.82
CA TYR A 47 0.29 13.56 5.78
C TYR A 47 -0.63 13.05 6.91
N HIS A 48 -0.15 13.08 8.13
CA HIS A 48 -0.91 12.70 9.32
C HIS A 48 -1.68 13.93 9.83
N ILE A 49 -3.00 13.86 9.80
CA ILE A 49 -3.90 14.90 10.31
C ILE A 49 -4.00 14.79 11.83
N THR A 50 -4.08 13.56 12.31
CA THR A 50 -4.08 13.17 13.73
C THR A 50 -3.30 11.88 13.90
N GLU A 51 -3.14 11.40 15.13
CA GLU A 51 -2.55 10.07 15.39
C GLU A 51 -3.33 8.94 14.71
N ASP A 52 -4.65 9.10 14.54
CA ASP A 52 -5.55 8.10 13.97
C ASP A 52 -5.80 8.29 12.47
N PHE A 53 -5.84 9.53 11.98
CA PHE A 53 -6.21 9.84 10.60
C PHE A 53 -5.06 10.40 9.79
N PHE A 54 -4.91 9.89 8.58
CA PHE A 54 -3.92 10.36 7.63
C PHE A 54 -4.47 10.38 6.20
N VAL A 55 -3.83 11.16 5.34
CA VAL A 55 -4.04 11.11 3.89
C VAL A 55 -2.75 10.66 3.22
N GLU A 56 -2.89 9.93 2.14
CA GLU A 56 -1.75 9.35 1.44
C GLU A 56 -1.92 9.47 -0.07
N GLY A 57 -0.90 9.98 -0.74
CA GLY A 57 -0.79 9.97 -2.19
C GLY A 57 0.20 8.91 -2.65
N ASN A 58 -0.19 8.10 -3.63
CA ASN A 58 0.65 7.03 -4.19
C ASN A 58 0.80 7.19 -5.69
N LEU A 59 2.01 6.95 -6.16
CA LEU A 59 2.36 6.85 -7.57
C LEU A 59 3.01 5.49 -7.80
N GLY A 60 2.34 4.61 -8.54
CA GLY A 60 2.82 3.27 -8.82
C GLY A 60 2.99 2.98 -10.31
N ARG A 61 3.93 2.10 -10.61
CA ARG A 61 4.17 1.57 -11.97
C ARG A 61 4.35 0.06 -11.92
N SER A 62 3.68 -0.62 -12.86
CA SER A 62 3.81 -2.04 -13.08
C SER A 62 3.94 -2.35 -14.57
N GLN A 63 4.39 -3.55 -14.90
CA GLN A 63 4.39 -4.07 -16.27
C GLN A 63 3.47 -5.28 -16.30
N VAL A 64 2.39 -5.18 -17.05
CA VAL A 64 1.40 -6.25 -17.21
C VAL A 64 1.68 -7.01 -18.51
N THR A 65 1.55 -8.34 -18.48
CA THR A 65 1.75 -9.22 -19.64
C THR A 65 0.44 -9.85 -20.08
N ASP A 66 0.28 -10.08 -21.36
CA ASP A 66 -0.84 -10.83 -21.94
C ASP A 66 -0.51 -12.30 -22.26
N ALA A 67 0.52 -12.83 -21.61
CA ALA A 67 1.03 -14.19 -21.88
C ALA A 67 -0.08 -15.27 -21.82
N SER A 68 -1.06 -15.14 -20.93
CA SER A 68 -2.20 -16.05 -20.83
C SER A 68 -3.11 -16.01 -22.06
N PHE A 69 -3.28 -14.84 -22.67
CA PHE A 69 -4.10 -14.67 -23.86
C PHE A 69 -3.38 -15.13 -25.13
N ARG A 70 -2.03 -15.03 -25.17
CA ARG A 70 -1.23 -15.50 -26.31
C ARG A 70 -1.25 -17.03 -26.48
N GLN A 71 -1.60 -17.77 -25.44
CA GLN A 71 -1.80 -19.22 -25.53
C GLN A 71 -3.08 -19.57 -26.29
N ILE A 72 -4.08 -18.69 -26.28
CA ILE A 72 -5.40 -18.92 -26.91
C ILE A 72 -5.52 -18.17 -28.23
N LEU A 73 -4.97 -16.96 -28.32
CA LEU A 73 -5.02 -16.07 -29.48
C LEU A 73 -3.60 -15.85 -30.01
N PRO A 74 -3.23 -16.43 -31.17
CA PRO A 74 -1.96 -16.15 -31.81
C PRO A 74 -1.83 -14.65 -32.10
N GLY A 75 -0.88 -13.96 -31.49
CA GLY A 75 -0.70 -12.52 -31.57
C GLY A 75 -1.12 -11.75 -30.32
N GLY A 76 -1.84 -12.37 -29.37
CA GLY A 76 -2.25 -11.76 -28.11
C GLY A 76 -3.30 -10.65 -28.25
N ILE A 77 -3.56 -9.94 -27.15
CA ILE A 77 -4.49 -8.77 -27.11
C ILE A 77 -3.72 -7.47 -27.29
N PHE A 78 -2.45 -7.43 -26.89
CA PHE A 78 -1.63 -6.24 -26.93
C PHE A 78 -0.70 -6.22 -28.16
N VAL A 79 -0.40 -5.04 -28.65
CA VAL A 79 0.61 -4.82 -29.71
C VAL A 79 2.00 -5.31 -29.25
N SER A 80 2.29 -5.19 -27.95
CA SER A 80 3.49 -5.72 -27.32
C SER A 80 3.12 -6.66 -26.19
N GLU A 81 3.90 -7.73 -25.99
CA GLU A 81 3.69 -8.74 -24.94
C GLU A 81 3.59 -8.13 -23.52
N ARG A 82 4.24 -6.98 -23.31
CA ARG A 82 4.25 -6.27 -22.03
C ARG A 82 3.73 -4.87 -22.20
N GLN A 83 2.72 -4.51 -21.42
CA GLN A 83 2.18 -3.16 -21.35
C GLN A 83 2.50 -2.50 -20.02
N LYS A 84 2.78 -1.20 -20.07
CA LYS A 84 3.03 -0.41 -18.88
C LYS A 84 1.71 -0.01 -18.25
N LEU A 85 1.55 -0.30 -16.96
CA LEU A 85 0.48 0.19 -16.12
C LEU A 85 1.04 1.22 -15.15
N SER A 86 0.44 2.39 -15.12
CA SER A 86 0.80 3.44 -14.17
C SER A 86 -0.46 3.92 -13.48
N TYR A 87 -0.40 4.17 -12.18
CA TYR A 87 -1.53 4.69 -11.42
C TYR A 87 -1.09 5.77 -10.43
N TYR A 88 -2.03 6.61 -10.07
CA TYR A 88 -1.94 7.53 -8.95
C TYR A 88 -3.21 7.44 -8.13
N ASN A 89 -3.09 7.50 -6.82
CA ASN A 89 -4.20 7.42 -5.88
C ASN A 89 -4.04 8.46 -4.77
N MET A 90 -5.17 9.03 -4.36
CA MET A 90 -5.31 9.77 -3.11
C MET A 90 -6.18 8.95 -2.18
N LEU A 91 -5.67 8.63 -1.02
CA LEU A 91 -6.31 7.76 -0.03
C LEU A 91 -6.45 8.49 1.29
N ALA A 92 -7.59 8.31 1.93
CA ALA A 92 -7.76 8.61 3.36
C ALA A 92 -7.53 7.33 4.15
N GLY A 93 -6.80 7.41 5.24
CA GLY A 93 -6.45 6.29 6.09
C GLY A 93 -6.84 6.50 7.54
N TRP A 94 -7.15 5.40 8.20
CA TRP A 94 -7.48 5.36 9.62
C TRP A 94 -6.70 4.25 10.32
N ASN A 95 -5.91 4.64 11.34
CA ASN A 95 -5.22 3.72 12.24
C ASN A 95 -6.22 3.22 13.28
N PHE A 96 -6.87 2.10 13.02
CA PHE A 96 -7.93 1.58 13.89
C PHE A 96 -7.41 0.73 15.04
N LEU A 97 -6.18 0.23 14.96
CA LEU A 97 -5.55 -0.58 16.00
C LEU A 97 -4.08 -0.19 16.17
N PRO A 98 -3.79 0.80 17.04
CA PRO A 98 -2.44 1.07 17.49
C PRO A 98 -1.95 -0.07 18.38
N GLY A 99 -0.67 -0.40 18.29
CA GLY A 99 -0.08 -1.51 19.02
C GLY A 99 1.43 -1.38 19.14
N GLU A 100 2.03 -2.43 19.68
CA GLU A 100 3.47 -2.55 19.84
C GLU A 100 3.96 -3.88 19.24
N VAL A 101 5.07 -3.83 18.54
CA VAL A 101 5.77 -5.01 18.06
C VAL A 101 7.10 -5.12 18.76
N PHE A 102 7.37 -6.30 19.32
CA PHE A 102 8.64 -6.59 19.96
C PHE A 102 9.63 -7.14 18.94
N LEU A 103 10.67 -6.37 18.67
CA LEU A 103 11.79 -6.78 17.84
C LEU A 103 12.87 -7.38 18.75
N GLY A 104 12.82 -8.71 18.95
CA GLY A 104 13.68 -9.41 19.90
C GLY A 104 13.19 -9.33 21.34
N ARG A 105 14.11 -9.49 22.29
CA ARG A 105 13.76 -9.59 23.73
C ARG A 105 13.69 -8.25 24.47
N SER A 106 14.14 -7.15 23.86
CA SER A 106 14.35 -5.88 24.59
C SER A 106 13.91 -4.62 23.85
N VAL A 107 13.45 -4.72 22.60
CA VAL A 107 13.09 -3.54 21.80
C VAL A 107 11.62 -3.60 21.45
N ALA A 108 10.81 -2.74 22.06
CA ALA A 108 9.42 -2.49 21.68
C ALA A 108 9.38 -1.35 20.67
N ARG A 109 8.60 -1.50 19.61
CA ARG A 109 8.38 -0.50 18.56
C ARG A 109 6.89 -0.25 18.39
N ALA A 110 6.52 1.00 18.25
CA ALA A 110 5.15 1.37 17.93
C ALA A 110 4.75 0.75 16.58
N SER A 111 3.52 0.28 16.51
CA SER A 111 2.93 -0.26 15.31
C SER A 111 1.49 0.20 15.18
N ALA A 112 0.92 0.13 13.99
CA ALA A 112 -0.48 0.38 13.77
C ALA A 112 -1.01 -0.50 12.64
N LEU A 113 -2.21 -1.03 12.83
CA LEU A 113 -3.02 -1.55 11.74
C LEU A 113 -3.94 -0.44 11.25
N TYR A 114 -4.04 -0.30 9.94
CA TYR A 114 -4.84 0.75 9.34
C TYR A 114 -5.63 0.25 8.13
N VAL A 115 -6.70 0.98 7.83
CA VAL A 115 -7.47 0.83 6.60
C VAL A 115 -7.34 2.10 5.77
N VAL A 116 -7.39 1.95 4.46
CA VAL A 116 -7.34 3.05 3.51
C VAL A 116 -8.44 2.93 2.47
N ALA A 117 -8.97 4.04 2.05
CA ALA A 117 -9.90 4.12 0.93
C ALA A 117 -9.69 5.44 0.17
N GLY A 118 -9.88 5.42 -1.13
CA GLY A 118 -9.74 6.62 -1.93
C GLY A 118 -9.96 6.41 -3.42
N VAL A 119 -9.58 7.42 -4.16
CA VAL A 119 -9.80 7.50 -5.60
C VAL A 119 -8.52 7.90 -6.31
N GLY A 120 -8.44 7.57 -7.59
CA GLY A 120 -7.29 7.92 -8.40
C GLY A 120 -7.53 7.67 -9.88
N GLY A 121 -6.44 7.54 -10.61
CA GLY A 121 -6.47 7.19 -12.02
C GLY A 121 -5.44 6.14 -12.36
N THR A 122 -5.83 5.21 -13.21
CA THR A 122 -4.95 4.19 -13.77
C THR A 122 -4.82 4.42 -15.27
N LYS A 123 -3.59 4.49 -15.75
CA LYS A 123 -3.27 4.49 -17.18
C LYS A 123 -2.82 3.10 -17.58
N PHE A 124 -3.61 2.46 -18.45
CA PHE A 124 -3.33 1.12 -18.97
C PHE A 124 -3.73 1.07 -20.44
N VAL A 125 -2.87 0.47 -21.30
CA VAL A 125 -3.10 0.37 -22.77
C VAL A 125 -3.46 1.74 -23.38
N ASP A 126 -2.70 2.79 -23.01
CA ASP A 126 -2.89 4.20 -23.44
C ASP A 126 -4.24 4.84 -23.09
N GLN A 127 -5.07 4.15 -22.33
CA GLN A 127 -6.35 4.66 -21.82
C GLN A 127 -6.22 5.03 -20.32
N LYS A 128 -6.94 6.09 -19.94
CA LYS A 128 -7.03 6.55 -18.55
C LYS A 128 -8.36 6.08 -17.97
N HIS A 129 -8.29 5.42 -16.84
CA HIS A 129 -9.45 4.91 -16.11
C HIS A 129 -9.49 5.51 -14.72
N GLN A 130 -10.67 5.94 -14.29
CA GLN A 130 -10.90 6.31 -12.90
C GLN A 130 -10.84 5.04 -12.04
N THR A 131 -10.09 5.09 -10.96
CA THR A 131 -9.83 3.96 -10.07
C THR A 131 -10.34 4.28 -8.68
N ILE A 132 -11.07 3.35 -8.09
CA ILE A 132 -11.41 3.35 -6.67
C ILE A 132 -10.50 2.33 -6.00
N SER A 133 -9.90 2.73 -4.90
CA SER A 133 -8.95 1.90 -4.17
C SER A 133 -9.35 1.82 -2.70
N PHE A 134 -9.24 0.63 -2.14
CA PHE A 134 -9.38 0.41 -0.72
C PHE A 134 -8.41 -0.69 -0.28
N GLY A 135 -8.05 -0.70 0.98
CA GLY A 135 -7.10 -1.67 1.47
C GLY A 135 -6.92 -1.62 2.97
N LEU A 136 -6.06 -2.50 3.41
CA LEU A 136 -5.61 -2.58 4.79
C LEU A 136 -4.08 -2.71 4.81
N GLY A 137 -3.47 -2.28 5.90
CA GLY A 137 -2.03 -2.38 6.05
C GLY A 137 -1.60 -2.40 7.51
N ALA A 138 -0.33 -2.70 7.66
CA ALA A 138 0.36 -2.64 8.94
C ALA A 138 1.58 -1.73 8.80
N ARG A 139 1.80 -0.89 9.79
CA ARG A 139 2.96 0.00 9.89
C ARG A 139 3.71 -0.30 11.17
N VAL A 140 5.02 -0.41 11.09
CA VAL A 140 5.93 -0.57 12.23
C VAL A 140 6.94 0.56 12.18
N PHE A 141 7.03 1.34 13.25
CA PHE A 141 8.01 2.42 13.39
C PHE A 141 9.35 1.84 13.83
N LEU A 142 10.30 1.78 12.91
CA LEU A 142 11.66 1.31 13.18
C LEU A 142 12.46 2.32 14.01
N ALA A 143 12.19 3.60 13.77
CA ALA A 143 12.70 4.76 14.51
C ALA A 143 11.65 5.87 14.47
N ASP A 144 11.86 6.97 15.19
CA ASP A 144 10.94 8.10 15.21
C ASP A 144 10.79 8.75 13.81
N TRP A 145 11.78 8.56 12.96
CA TRP A 145 11.85 9.11 11.61
C TRP A 145 11.69 8.06 10.50
N ALA A 146 11.57 6.76 10.81
CA ALA A 146 11.53 5.70 9.81
C ALA A 146 10.48 4.64 10.15
N SER A 147 9.71 4.23 9.14
CA SER A 147 8.68 3.19 9.27
C SER A 147 8.73 2.19 8.12
N LEU A 148 8.40 0.95 8.46
CA LEU A 148 8.16 -0.14 7.53
C LEU A 148 6.64 -0.34 7.39
N GLN A 149 6.14 -0.48 6.16
CA GLN A 149 4.73 -0.68 5.87
C GLN A 149 4.53 -1.91 5.00
N VAL A 150 3.50 -2.68 5.34
CA VAL A 150 2.99 -3.79 4.51
C VAL A 150 1.55 -3.47 4.19
N ASP A 151 1.20 -3.46 2.91
CA ASP A 151 -0.14 -3.13 2.43
C ASP A 151 -0.72 -4.23 1.57
N LEU A 152 -2.02 -4.40 1.67
CA LEU A 152 -2.85 -5.16 0.77
C LEU A 152 -3.97 -4.24 0.26
N ARG A 153 -4.03 -4.00 -1.04
CA ARG A 153 -4.96 -3.05 -1.67
C ARG A 153 -5.72 -3.68 -2.81
N ASP A 154 -6.97 -3.31 -2.95
CA ASP A 154 -7.81 -3.64 -4.10
C ASP A 154 -8.07 -2.36 -4.91
N HIS A 155 -7.72 -2.39 -6.19
CA HIS A 155 -7.92 -1.30 -7.13
C HIS A 155 -8.98 -1.71 -8.14
N ARG A 156 -10.07 -0.95 -8.21
CA ARG A 156 -11.17 -1.22 -9.13
C ARG A 156 -11.28 -0.12 -10.17
N TYR A 157 -11.21 -0.50 -11.41
CA TYR A 157 -11.44 0.38 -12.56
C TYR A 157 -12.14 -0.39 -13.69
N ALA A 158 -12.78 0.35 -14.60
CA ALA A 158 -13.46 -0.25 -15.73
C ALA A 158 -12.53 -0.26 -16.95
N LEU A 159 -12.39 -1.42 -17.58
CA LEU A 159 -11.69 -1.62 -18.85
C LEU A 159 -12.70 -1.92 -19.95
N ASP A 160 -12.52 -1.34 -21.14
CA ASP A 160 -13.19 -1.75 -22.37
C ASP A 160 -12.41 -2.88 -23.02
N LEU A 161 -12.84 -4.10 -22.74
CA LEU A 161 -12.29 -5.30 -23.37
C LEU A 161 -13.26 -5.84 -24.40
N LEU A 162 -12.82 -5.96 -25.66
CA LEU A 162 -13.61 -6.52 -26.76
C LEU A 162 -14.99 -5.82 -26.95
N GLY A 163 -15.04 -4.50 -26.77
CA GLY A 163 -16.26 -3.71 -26.91
C GLY A 163 -17.26 -3.82 -25.76
N LYS A 164 -16.88 -4.44 -24.65
CA LYS A 164 -17.70 -4.50 -23.42
C LYS A 164 -16.96 -3.84 -22.25
N ARG A 165 -17.65 -2.93 -21.57
CA ARG A 165 -17.16 -2.29 -20.36
C ARG A 165 -17.23 -3.28 -19.19
N GLN A 166 -16.07 -3.71 -18.71
CA GLN A 166 -15.98 -4.64 -17.57
C GLN A 166 -15.24 -3.96 -16.41
N SER A 167 -15.79 -4.11 -15.21
CA SER A 167 -15.09 -3.74 -13.98
C SER A 167 -13.99 -4.77 -13.72
N THR A 168 -12.76 -4.29 -13.56
CA THR A 168 -11.60 -5.14 -13.29
C THR A 168 -11.17 -4.95 -11.84
N GLN A 169 -11.02 -6.06 -11.13
CA GLN A 169 -10.42 -6.12 -9.79
C GLN A 169 -8.92 -6.36 -9.92
N ASN A 170 -8.16 -5.61 -9.14
CA ASN A 170 -6.71 -5.71 -9.16
C ASN A 170 -6.17 -5.67 -7.74
N LEU A 171 -5.55 -6.73 -7.33
CA LEU A 171 -5.00 -6.87 -5.99
C LEU A 171 -3.51 -6.48 -6.00
N GLU A 172 -3.15 -5.62 -5.07
CA GLU A 172 -1.77 -5.18 -4.86
C GLU A 172 -1.32 -5.54 -3.45
N ALA A 173 -0.17 -6.20 -3.35
CA ALA A 173 0.52 -6.47 -2.10
C ALA A 173 1.89 -5.79 -2.14
N THR A 174 2.16 -4.88 -1.21
CA THR A 174 3.39 -4.09 -1.20
C THR A 174 4.09 -4.07 0.14
N LEU A 175 5.41 -3.93 0.08
CA LEU A 175 6.29 -3.62 1.18
C LEU A 175 6.93 -2.26 0.91
N GLY A 176 6.83 -1.34 1.86
CA GLY A 176 7.33 0.02 1.74
C GLY A 176 8.18 0.46 2.92
N LEU A 177 9.11 1.34 2.64
CA LEU A 177 9.88 2.08 3.64
C LEU A 177 9.54 3.56 3.50
N SER A 178 9.32 4.22 4.62
CA SER A 178 8.99 5.64 4.67
C SER A 178 9.81 6.37 5.72
N VAL A 179 10.14 7.61 5.41
CA VAL A 179 10.77 8.57 6.31
C VAL A 179 9.74 9.60 6.71
N THR A 180 9.70 9.95 8.00
CA THR A 180 8.75 10.89 8.61
C THR A 180 9.52 12.09 9.14
N PHE A 181 9.03 13.30 8.92
CA PHE A 181 9.63 14.56 9.37
C PHE A 181 8.60 15.65 9.61
#